data_3056b685f78d2a1a2c1f2bedc03e7a4b
#
_entry.id   3056b685f78d2a1a2c1f2bedc03e7a4b
#
_cell.length_a   1.000
_cell.length_b   1.000
_cell.length_c   1.000
_cell.angle_alpha   90.00
_cell.angle_beta   90.00
_cell.angle_gamma   90.00
#
_symmetry.space_group_name_H-M   'P 1'
#
loop_
_entity.id
_entity.type
_entity.pdbx_description
1 polymer ?
#
loop_
_entity_poly.entity_id
_entity_poly.type
_entity_poly.pdbx_seq_one_letter_code
_entity_poly.pdbx_strand_id
1 'polypeptide(L)'
;TPSGKVWGTSHSSDLLKWAPQQYVNAEKPAVPRLVTARQIVLDKDTLNGYMQKVPYADIEQLIRFAEHKKFRDIQNNERTEQDAVRFAGLKPVTATIWVDAGRVKPISEHLIGIFFEDINYGADGGLYAELVQNRDFEYSAKDGARDKNWNSTYAWSIQGTDAELSVSEDSPIHANNAHYAVLEVHRPGAALVNNGFDGIAVKKGEKYDFSVFSKVLDDTKGGKVLVRLTTKDGKEIAQAAIRVSSTEWKKQKAVLTATADAADAVLSVCPQMAGKYALDMVSLFPQNTFKGREK
;
A
#
# COMPACT_ATOMS: atom_id res chain seq x y z
N THR A 1 14.29 18.35 -20.84
CA THR A 1 12.95 17.90 -20.41
C THR A 1 12.29 17.11 -21.54
N PRO A 2 11.38 16.16 -21.27
CA PRO A 2 10.68 15.39 -22.31
C PRO A 2 9.93 16.25 -23.34
N SER A 3 9.62 17.49 -22.99
CA SER A 3 8.93 18.44 -23.89
C SER A 3 9.85 19.19 -24.84
N GLY A 4 11.18 19.11 -24.67
CA GLY A 4 12.17 19.79 -25.52
C GLY A 4 12.11 21.32 -25.49
N LYS A 5 11.26 21.92 -24.68
CA LYS A 5 10.97 23.37 -24.71
C LYS A 5 11.66 24.19 -23.61
N VAL A 6 12.37 23.57 -22.68
CA VAL A 6 12.98 24.25 -21.54
C VAL A 6 14.42 23.79 -21.35
N TRP A 7 15.32 24.76 -21.22
CA TRP A 7 16.73 24.55 -20.93
C TRP A 7 17.03 24.87 -19.48
N GLY A 8 17.82 24.02 -18.82
CA GLY A 8 18.35 24.31 -17.50
C GLY A 8 19.79 24.79 -17.60
N THR A 9 20.11 25.87 -16.93
CA THR A 9 21.49 26.41 -16.84
C THR A 9 21.90 26.46 -15.39
N SER A 10 23.13 26.11 -15.12
CA SER A 10 23.79 26.27 -13.84
C SER A 10 25.21 26.77 -14.06
N HIS A 11 25.80 27.44 -13.09
CA HIS A 11 27.17 27.92 -13.17
C HIS A 11 27.93 27.56 -11.89
N SER A 12 29.24 27.41 -12.05
CA SER A 12 30.16 27.14 -10.95
C SER A 12 31.45 27.93 -11.20
N SER A 13 32.05 28.44 -10.14
CA SER A 13 33.36 29.09 -10.19
C SER A 13 34.50 28.14 -9.88
N ASP A 14 34.22 27.03 -9.22
CA ASP A 14 35.22 26.07 -8.72
C ASP A 14 34.96 24.64 -9.23
N LEU A 15 33.92 24.41 -10.07
CA LEU A 15 33.47 23.15 -10.60
C LEU A 15 33.00 22.12 -9.51
N LEU A 16 33.04 22.49 -8.24
CA LEU A 16 32.63 21.68 -7.12
C LEU A 16 31.27 22.11 -6.58
N LYS A 17 31.04 23.42 -6.49
CA LYS A 17 29.78 23.99 -6.00
C LYS A 17 29.08 24.66 -7.18
N TRP A 18 27.90 24.16 -7.47
CA TRP A 18 27.07 24.65 -8.57
C TRP A 18 25.94 25.51 -8.04
N ALA A 19 25.68 26.61 -8.68
CA ALA A 19 24.54 27.46 -8.40
C ALA A 19 23.23 26.66 -8.66
N PRO A 20 22.12 26.98 -8.00
CA PRO A 20 20.82 26.39 -8.30
C PRO A 20 20.52 26.50 -9.80
N GLN A 21 19.98 25.41 -10.35
CA GLN A 21 19.65 25.34 -11.77
C GLN A 21 18.55 26.37 -12.10
N GLN A 22 18.79 27.18 -13.09
CA GLN A 22 17.83 28.14 -13.65
C GLN A 22 17.26 27.57 -14.96
N TYR A 23 15.96 27.69 -15.14
CA TYR A 23 15.28 27.22 -16.33
C TYR A 23 14.92 28.40 -17.23
N VAL A 24 15.24 28.28 -18.51
CA VAL A 24 14.96 29.30 -19.53
C VAL A 24 14.13 28.68 -20.67
N ASN A 25 13.26 29.49 -21.26
CA ASN A 25 12.43 29.05 -22.38
C ASN A 25 13.31 28.81 -23.63
N ALA A 26 13.04 27.76 -24.37
CA ALA A 26 13.82 27.31 -25.52
C ALA A 26 13.86 28.31 -26.68
N GLU A 27 12.89 29.22 -26.77
CA GLU A 27 12.81 30.16 -27.89
C GLU A 27 13.84 31.26 -27.89
N LYS A 28 14.42 31.63 -26.74
CA LYS A 28 15.56 32.57 -26.64
C LYS A 28 16.39 32.26 -25.39
N PRO A 29 17.25 31.23 -25.39
CA PRO A 29 18.18 31.08 -24.28
C PRO A 29 19.12 32.30 -24.29
N ALA A 30 19.05 33.13 -23.26
CA ALA A 30 20.13 34.06 -22.94
C ALA A 30 21.31 33.24 -22.40
N VAL A 31 21.86 32.40 -23.25
CA VAL A 31 23.09 31.67 -22.95
C VAL A 31 24.20 32.73 -23.04
N PRO A 32 24.95 32.96 -21.95
CA PRO A 32 26.21 33.72 -22.09
C PRO A 32 26.97 33.10 -23.27
N ARG A 33 27.56 33.90 -24.14
CA ARG A 33 28.30 33.42 -25.32
C ARG A 33 29.22 32.28 -24.92
N LEU A 34 28.71 31.09 -25.00
CA LEU A 34 29.51 29.86 -24.86
C LEU A 34 30.45 29.83 -26.06
N VAL A 35 31.71 29.63 -25.79
CA VAL A 35 32.76 29.48 -26.79
C VAL A 35 32.28 28.51 -27.86
N THR A 36 32.46 28.85 -29.11
CA THR A 36 32.04 28.05 -30.25
C THR A 36 32.44 26.59 -30.08
N ALA A 37 31.48 25.69 -30.22
CA ALA A 37 31.74 24.25 -30.15
C ALA A 37 32.85 23.88 -31.16
N ARG A 38 33.83 23.13 -30.71
CA ARG A 38 34.94 22.65 -31.55
C ARG A 38 34.91 21.13 -31.58
N GLN A 39 35.32 20.58 -32.71
CA GLN A 39 35.62 19.15 -32.73
C GLN A 39 36.98 18.92 -32.07
N ILE A 40 37.01 18.04 -31.14
CA ILE A 40 38.22 17.63 -30.40
C ILE A 40 38.44 16.16 -30.67
N VAL A 41 39.62 15.81 -31.17
CA VAL A 41 40.03 14.43 -31.37
C VAL A 41 40.83 14.01 -30.14
N LEU A 42 40.31 13.03 -29.40
CA LEU A 42 41.00 12.40 -28.27
C LEU A 42 41.17 10.93 -28.62
N ASP A 43 42.38 10.50 -28.83
CA ASP A 43 42.73 9.15 -29.28
C ASP A 43 42.02 8.81 -30.61
N LYS A 44 41.01 7.94 -30.57
CA LYS A 44 40.22 7.50 -31.71
C LYS A 44 38.86 8.18 -31.79
N ASP A 45 38.46 8.94 -30.77
CA ASP A 45 37.13 9.53 -30.65
C ASP A 45 37.13 11.01 -31.07
N THR A 46 36.16 11.36 -31.90
CA THR A 46 35.89 12.74 -32.25
C THR A 46 34.74 13.27 -31.44
N LEU A 47 35.01 14.17 -30.51
CA LEU A 47 34.04 14.77 -29.59
C LEU A 47 33.68 16.18 -30.06
N ASN A 48 32.38 16.50 -30.00
CA ASN A 48 31.89 17.85 -30.16
C ASN A 48 31.72 18.48 -28.77
N GLY A 49 32.41 19.59 -28.52
CA GLY A 49 32.38 20.19 -27.19
C GLY A 49 32.89 21.62 -27.19
N TYR A 50 32.99 22.15 -26.01
CA TYR A 50 33.54 23.49 -25.75
C TYR A 50 34.88 23.35 -25.02
N MET A 51 35.84 24.15 -25.40
CA MET A 51 37.13 24.24 -24.73
C MET A 51 37.12 25.44 -23.79
N GLN A 52 37.38 25.22 -22.53
CA GLN A 52 37.56 26.24 -21.52
C GLN A 52 38.94 26.10 -20.89
N LYS A 53 39.66 27.22 -20.76
CA LYS A 53 40.94 27.29 -20.06
C LYS A 53 40.63 27.34 -18.55
N VAL A 54 41.05 26.36 -17.81
CA VAL A 54 40.87 26.29 -16.34
C VAL A 54 42.26 26.16 -15.68
N PRO A 55 42.44 26.70 -14.47
CA PRO A 55 43.68 26.47 -13.70
C PRO A 55 43.91 25.00 -13.44
N TYR A 56 45.16 24.55 -13.50
CA TYR A 56 45.45 23.12 -13.22
C TYR A 56 45.03 22.69 -11.82
N ALA A 57 45.12 23.60 -10.83
CA ALA A 57 44.68 23.34 -9.47
C ALA A 57 43.21 22.93 -9.35
N ASP A 58 42.32 23.48 -10.19
CA ASP A 58 40.91 23.12 -10.19
C ASP A 58 40.70 21.71 -10.76
N ILE A 59 41.49 21.36 -11.78
CA ILE A 59 41.47 19.97 -12.33
C ILE A 59 41.98 18.98 -11.30
N GLU A 60 43.07 19.32 -10.59
CA GLU A 60 43.62 18.49 -9.53
C GLU A 60 42.60 18.26 -8.40
N GLN A 61 41.83 19.27 -8.00
CA GLN A 61 40.76 19.14 -7.02
C GLN A 61 39.65 18.22 -7.51
N LEU A 62 39.26 18.32 -8.78
CA LEU A 62 38.25 17.42 -9.37
C LEU A 62 38.70 15.97 -9.38
N ILE A 63 39.97 15.73 -9.75
CA ILE A 63 40.55 14.37 -9.73
C ILE A 63 40.51 13.81 -8.29
N ARG A 64 41.01 14.56 -7.31
CA ARG A 64 40.99 14.17 -5.90
C ARG A 64 39.56 13.90 -5.40
N PHE A 65 38.60 14.75 -5.77
CA PHE A 65 37.20 14.54 -5.42
C PHE A 65 36.63 13.25 -6.03
N ALA A 66 36.92 13.00 -7.31
CA ALA A 66 36.47 11.80 -8.00
C ALA A 66 37.08 10.52 -7.38
N GLU A 67 38.37 10.56 -7.04
CA GLU A 67 39.05 9.45 -6.35
C GLU A 67 38.47 9.22 -4.96
N HIS A 68 38.22 10.28 -4.21
CA HIS A 68 37.62 10.19 -2.88
C HIS A 68 36.19 9.62 -2.93
N LYS A 69 35.42 10.06 -3.93
CA LYS A 69 34.07 9.52 -4.16
C LYS A 69 34.13 8.05 -4.52
N LYS A 70 35.00 7.67 -5.46
CA LYS A 70 35.19 6.26 -5.85
C LYS A 70 35.57 5.37 -4.66
N PHE A 71 36.50 5.84 -3.84
CA PHE A 71 36.92 5.11 -2.62
C PHE A 71 35.74 4.94 -1.64
N ARG A 72 34.98 6.00 -1.38
CA ARG A 72 33.81 5.93 -0.50
C ARG A 72 32.72 5.01 -1.06
N ASP A 73 32.49 5.04 -2.38
CA ASP A 73 31.50 4.16 -3.01
C ASP A 73 31.92 2.68 -2.91
N ILE A 74 33.22 2.39 -3.01
CA ILE A 74 33.75 1.05 -2.78
C ILE A 74 33.52 0.63 -1.33
N GLN A 75 33.84 1.48 -0.34
CA GLN A 75 33.61 1.17 1.07
C GLN A 75 32.14 0.96 1.40
N ASN A 76 31.24 1.77 0.85
CA ASN A 76 29.80 1.64 1.06
C ASN A 76 29.22 0.35 0.47
N ASN A 77 29.91 -0.26 -0.49
CA ASN A 77 29.50 -1.53 -1.10
C ASN A 77 30.18 -2.77 -0.47
N GLU A 78 31.02 -2.55 0.56
CA GLU A 78 31.67 -3.65 1.25
C GLU A 78 30.66 -4.48 2.07
N ARG A 79 30.74 -5.79 1.94
CA ARG A 79 29.85 -6.73 2.63
C ARG A 79 30.53 -7.32 3.85
N THR A 80 29.84 -7.38 4.97
CA THR A 80 30.35 -7.93 6.24
C THR A 80 30.72 -9.41 6.14
N GLU A 81 30.11 -10.16 5.23
CA GLU A 81 30.44 -11.57 4.98
C GLU A 81 31.89 -11.76 4.50
N GLN A 82 32.51 -10.71 3.97
CA GLN A 82 33.89 -10.72 3.49
C GLN A 82 34.90 -10.20 4.52
N ASP A 83 34.48 -9.79 5.71
CA ASP A 83 35.32 -9.17 6.72
C ASP A 83 36.48 -10.06 7.17
N ALA A 84 36.25 -11.36 7.29
CA ALA A 84 37.29 -12.31 7.65
C ALA A 84 38.48 -12.35 6.66
N VAL A 85 38.20 -12.13 5.37
CA VAL A 85 39.22 -12.07 4.31
C VAL A 85 39.81 -10.66 4.21
N ARG A 86 38.99 -9.65 4.25
CA ARG A 86 39.35 -8.23 4.09
C ARG A 86 40.27 -7.76 5.21
N PHE A 87 40.03 -8.21 6.42
CA PHE A 87 40.77 -7.79 7.61
C PHE A 87 41.75 -8.82 8.12
N ALA A 88 41.99 -9.93 7.41
CA ALA A 88 42.88 -10.98 7.79
C ALA A 88 44.34 -10.52 8.08
N GLY A 89 44.78 -9.44 7.41
CA GLY A 89 46.12 -8.85 7.61
C GLY A 89 46.20 -7.82 8.74
N LEU A 90 45.10 -7.50 9.40
CA LEU A 90 45.10 -6.53 10.50
C LEU A 90 45.42 -7.20 11.83
N LYS A 91 46.24 -6.50 12.66
CA LYS A 91 46.46 -6.94 14.03
C LYS A 91 45.21 -6.69 14.87
N PRO A 92 44.81 -7.62 15.76
CA PRO A 92 43.73 -7.40 16.68
C PRO A 92 43.95 -6.13 17.53
N VAL A 93 42.92 -5.31 17.63
CA VAL A 93 42.91 -4.10 18.46
C VAL A 93 41.89 -4.30 19.57
N THR A 94 42.30 -4.03 20.80
CA THR A 94 41.37 -4.00 21.94
C THR A 94 40.93 -2.58 22.17
N ALA A 95 39.64 -2.34 22.07
CA ALA A 95 39.02 -1.06 22.43
C ALA A 95 38.16 -1.23 23.68
N THR A 96 38.28 -0.31 24.63
CA THR A 96 37.45 -0.27 25.82
C THR A 96 36.56 0.94 25.74
N ILE A 97 35.24 0.70 25.77
CA ILE A 97 34.21 1.77 25.79
C ILE A 97 33.76 1.93 27.23
N TRP A 98 33.98 3.10 27.79
CA TRP A 98 33.44 3.47 29.10
C TRP A 98 32.11 4.20 28.93
N VAL A 99 31.05 3.62 29.49
CA VAL A 99 29.73 4.24 29.53
C VAL A 99 29.49 4.79 30.92
N ASP A 100 29.40 6.11 31.02
CA ASP A 100 29.05 6.78 32.28
C ASP A 100 27.54 6.89 32.40
N ALA A 101 26.92 5.95 33.07
CA ALA A 101 25.49 5.89 33.29
C ALA A 101 24.95 7.05 34.18
N GLY A 102 25.85 7.79 34.88
CA GLY A 102 25.50 8.98 35.66
C GLY A 102 25.33 10.25 34.81
N ARG A 103 25.81 10.24 33.55
CA ARG A 103 25.76 11.37 32.62
C ARG A 103 24.72 11.13 31.53
N VAL A 104 23.46 11.15 31.92
CA VAL A 104 22.34 10.96 30.97
C VAL A 104 21.82 12.31 30.47
N LYS A 105 21.42 12.33 29.22
CA LYS A 105 20.61 13.40 28.64
C LYS A 105 19.22 12.86 28.41
N PRO A 106 18.16 13.59 28.84
CA PRO A 106 16.80 13.17 28.52
C PRO A 106 16.63 13.17 26.99
N ILE A 107 16.11 12.06 26.47
CA ILE A 107 15.74 11.92 25.07
C ILE A 107 14.23 12.18 24.97
N SER A 108 13.84 13.00 24.03
CA SER A 108 12.41 13.25 23.76
C SER A 108 11.68 11.95 23.49
N GLU A 109 10.50 11.77 24.08
CA GLU A 109 9.61 10.63 23.82
C GLU A 109 9.20 10.53 22.33
N HIS A 110 9.33 11.65 21.61
CA HIS A 110 9.02 11.72 20.17
C HIS A 110 10.22 11.52 19.26
N LEU A 111 11.43 11.25 19.81
CA LEU A 111 12.63 11.07 19.01
C LEU A 111 12.67 9.71 18.30
N ILE A 112 12.05 8.69 18.93
CA ILE A 112 11.97 7.35 18.38
C ILE A 112 10.52 7.11 17.95
N GLY A 113 10.34 6.85 16.66
CA GLY A 113 9.06 6.51 16.07
C GLY A 113 9.20 5.30 15.16
N ILE A 114 8.11 4.94 14.51
CA ILE A 114 8.11 3.95 13.45
C ILE A 114 7.85 4.65 12.12
N PHE A 115 8.52 4.20 11.09
CA PHE A 115 8.15 4.51 9.73
C PHE A 115 6.97 3.61 9.37
N PHE A 116 5.84 4.23 8.99
CA PHE A 116 4.63 3.51 8.63
C PHE A 116 4.28 3.82 7.17
N GLU A 117 4.12 2.76 6.40
CA GLU A 117 3.53 2.80 5.06
C GLU A 117 2.40 1.79 4.98
N ASP A 118 1.35 2.11 4.22
CA ASP A 118 0.27 1.17 3.95
C ASP A 118 0.66 0.20 2.83
N ILE A 119 1.56 -0.70 3.17
CA ILE A 119 1.98 -1.82 2.33
C ILE A 119 1.67 -3.13 3.03
N ASN A 120 1.41 -4.18 2.26
CA ASN A 120 1.08 -5.52 2.78
C ASN A 120 -0.06 -5.48 3.83
N TYR A 121 -1.10 -4.68 3.56
CA TYR A 121 -2.24 -4.49 4.46
C TYR A 121 -1.85 -3.92 5.83
N GLY A 122 -0.89 -3.00 5.87
CA GLY A 122 -0.40 -2.41 7.12
C GLY A 122 -1.45 -1.54 7.82
N ALA A 123 -2.31 -0.84 7.08
CA ALA A 123 -3.43 -0.07 7.59
C ALA A 123 -4.70 -0.91 7.62
N ASP A 124 -5.38 -1.07 6.49
CA ASP A 124 -6.57 -1.91 6.36
C ASP A 124 -6.18 -3.39 6.45
N GLY A 125 -6.83 -4.13 7.34
CA GLY A 125 -6.46 -5.52 7.63
C GLY A 125 -5.28 -5.65 8.61
N GLY A 126 -4.66 -4.53 9.02
CA GLY A 126 -3.56 -4.45 9.96
C GLY A 126 -3.90 -3.61 11.19
N LEU A 127 -3.40 -2.37 11.28
CA LEU A 127 -3.69 -1.46 12.40
C LEU A 127 -5.17 -1.14 12.54
N TYR A 128 -5.88 -1.02 11.43
CA TYR A 128 -7.34 -1.00 11.39
C TYR A 128 -7.84 -2.44 11.31
N ALA A 129 -8.46 -2.90 12.39
CA ALA A 129 -8.79 -4.31 12.58
C ALA A 129 -10.03 -4.79 11.78
N GLU A 130 -10.36 -4.15 10.68
CA GLU A 130 -11.37 -4.61 9.74
C GLU A 130 -10.90 -5.91 9.06
N LEU A 131 -11.74 -6.92 9.06
CA LEU A 131 -11.42 -8.24 8.48
C LEU A 131 -12.00 -8.44 7.08
N VAL A 132 -12.85 -7.52 6.61
CA VAL A 132 -13.48 -7.56 5.28
C VAL A 132 -12.76 -6.61 4.35
N GLN A 133 -12.15 -7.13 3.31
CA GLN A 133 -11.50 -6.33 2.27
C GLN A 133 -12.54 -5.80 1.27
N ASN A 134 -12.34 -4.56 0.78
CA ASN A 134 -13.26 -3.90 -0.15
C ASN A 134 -14.72 -3.92 0.33
N ARG A 135 -14.94 -3.54 1.57
CA ARG A 135 -16.21 -3.65 2.30
C ARG A 135 -17.32 -2.75 1.77
N ASP A 136 -16.95 -1.71 1.04
CA ASP A 136 -17.78 -0.64 0.52
C ASP A 136 -17.88 -0.64 -1.02
N PHE A 137 -17.23 -1.61 -1.68
CA PHE A 137 -17.22 -1.78 -3.14
C PHE A 137 -16.67 -0.58 -3.92
N GLU A 138 -15.90 0.29 -3.26
CA GLU A 138 -15.32 1.51 -3.85
C GLU A 138 -13.97 1.29 -4.54
N TYR A 139 -13.39 0.07 -4.49
CA TYR A 139 -12.13 -0.20 -5.18
C TYR A 139 -12.28 0.02 -6.68
N SER A 140 -11.32 0.74 -7.26
CA SER A 140 -11.31 1.03 -8.69
C SER A 140 -10.03 0.57 -9.36
N ALA A 141 -10.08 0.29 -10.65
CA ALA A 141 -8.91 -0.11 -11.43
C ALA A 141 -7.78 0.95 -11.42
N LYS A 142 -8.09 2.20 -11.05
CA LYS A 142 -7.10 3.29 -10.94
C LYS A 142 -6.25 3.18 -9.68
N ASP A 143 -6.80 2.60 -8.61
CA ASP A 143 -6.15 2.49 -7.30
C ASP A 143 -5.20 1.28 -7.27
N GLY A 144 -5.48 0.27 -8.03
CA GLY A 144 -4.73 -0.98 -8.10
C GLY A 144 -3.50 -0.97 -9.01
N ALA A 145 -2.84 0.15 -9.22
CA ALA A 145 -1.74 0.50 -10.14
C ALA A 145 -1.00 -0.64 -10.90
N ARG A 146 -0.95 -1.85 -10.37
CA ARG A 146 -0.28 -3.04 -10.95
C ARG A 146 -1.15 -4.29 -10.99
N ASP A 147 -2.26 -4.33 -10.26
CA ASP A 147 -3.19 -5.44 -10.23
C ASP A 147 -4.38 -5.16 -11.17
N LYS A 148 -4.43 -5.90 -12.28
CA LYS A 148 -5.51 -5.78 -13.27
C LYS A 148 -6.87 -6.26 -12.75
N ASN A 149 -6.89 -7.01 -11.66
CA ASN A 149 -8.10 -7.53 -11.04
C ASN A 149 -8.70 -6.54 -10.02
N TRP A 150 -8.00 -5.46 -9.71
CA TRP A 150 -8.46 -4.46 -8.76
C TRP A 150 -9.65 -3.69 -9.32
N ASN A 151 -10.82 -3.99 -8.80
CA ASN A 151 -12.10 -3.42 -9.24
C ASN A 151 -13.10 -3.42 -8.09
N SER A 152 -14.30 -2.91 -8.32
CA SER A 152 -15.36 -2.80 -7.30
C SER A 152 -15.82 -4.13 -6.69
N THR A 153 -15.57 -5.28 -7.32
CA THR A 153 -15.88 -6.60 -6.76
C THR A 153 -14.62 -7.33 -6.26
N TYR A 154 -13.46 -6.68 -6.23
CA TYR A 154 -12.22 -7.26 -5.71
C TYR A 154 -12.44 -7.84 -4.30
N ALA A 155 -11.86 -9.01 -4.01
CA ALA A 155 -12.05 -9.80 -2.80
C ALA A 155 -13.45 -10.41 -2.60
N TRP A 156 -14.39 -10.16 -3.49
CA TRP A 156 -15.75 -10.70 -3.46
C TRP A 156 -15.96 -11.74 -4.56
N SER A 157 -16.70 -12.78 -4.24
CA SER A 157 -17.07 -13.85 -5.18
C SER A 157 -18.44 -14.43 -4.83
N ILE A 158 -19.02 -15.16 -5.77
CA ILE A 158 -20.25 -15.94 -5.53
C ILE A 158 -19.88 -17.39 -5.30
N GLN A 159 -20.42 -17.97 -4.23
CA GLN A 159 -20.45 -19.40 -4.01
C GLN A 159 -21.83 -19.94 -4.38
N GLY A 160 -21.87 -20.95 -5.23
CA GLY A 160 -23.10 -21.50 -5.80
C GLY A 160 -23.35 -21.03 -7.24
N THR A 161 -24.36 -21.62 -7.90
CA THR A 161 -24.62 -21.38 -9.33
C THR A 161 -25.88 -20.55 -9.59
N ASP A 162 -26.68 -20.31 -8.58
CA ASP A 162 -28.01 -19.71 -8.71
C ASP A 162 -28.03 -18.27 -8.15
N ALA A 163 -26.95 -17.52 -8.37
CA ALA A 163 -26.88 -16.10 -8.02
C ALA A 163 -25.93 -15.32 -8.92
N GLU A 164 -26.15 -14.02 -8.98
CA GLU A 164 -25.33 -13.06 -9.71
C GLU A 164 -24.90 -11.91 -8.79
N LEU A 165 -23.68 -11.41 -9.00
CA LEU A 165 -23.14 -10.24 -8.33
C LEU A 165 -22.93 -9.13 -9.35
N SER A 166 -23.50 -7.98 -9.08
CA SER A 166 -23.21 -6.74 -9.80
C SER A 166 -22.98 -5.60 -8.82
N VAL A 167 -22.49 -4.48 -9.30
CA VAL A 167 -22.33 -3.24 -8.51
C VAL A 167 -23.22 -2.17 -9.12
N SER A 168 -23.91 -1.42 -8.26
CA SER A 168 -24.83 -0.35 -8.66
C SER A 168 -24.46 0.95 -7.94
N GLU A 169 -24.81 2.06 -8.58
CA GLU A 169 -24.69 3.42 -8.05
C GLU A 169 -26.09 4.06 -7.83
N ASP A 170 -27.17 3.30 -8.06
CA ASP A 170 -28.54 3.82 -7.97
C ASP A 170 -28.99 3.97 -6.52
N SER A 171 -29.24 5.21 -6.10
CA SER A 171 -29.67 5.50 -4.73
C SER A 171 -28.75 4.86 -3.67
N PRO A 172 -27.44 5.21 -3.68
CA PRO A 172 -26.47 4.66 -2.75
C PRO A 172 -26.77 5.11 -1.31
N ILE A 173 -26.05 4.54 -0.35
CA ILE A 173 -26.17 4.92 1.05
C ILE A 173 -25.74 6.38 1.30
N HIS A 174 -24.74 6.85 0.56
CA HIS A 174 -24.22 8.22 0.65
C HIS A 174 -23.52 8.62 -0.65
N ALA A 175 -23.54 9.90 -1.00
CA ALA A 175 -22.90 10.41 -2.22
C ALA A 175 -21.37 10.15 -2.30
N ASN A 176 -20.68 10.09 -1.15
CA ASN A 176 -19.25 9.79 -1.09
C ASN A 176 -18.95 8.28 -0.98
N ASN A 177 -19.97 7.45 -0.96
CA ASN A 177 -19.91 5.99 -0.99
C ASN A 177 -20.93 5.56 -2.03
N ALA A 178 -20.57 5.72 -3.29
CA ALA A 178 -21.48 5.66 -4.41
C ALA A 178 -21.80 4.25 -4.88
N HIS A 179 -20.93 3.29 -4.57
CA HIS A 179 -21.05 1.92 -5.03
C HIS A 179 -21.60 1.00 -3.94
N TYR A 180 -22.37 0.01 -4.34
CA TYR A 180 -22.81 -1.07 -3.47
C TYR A 180 -23.04 -2.36 -4.26
N ALA A 181 -22.91 -3.51 -3.60
CA ALA A 181 -23.19 -4.79 -4.21
C ALA A 181 -24.70 -5.05 -4.37
N VAL A 182 -25.08 -5.56 -5.52
CA VAL A 182 -26.38 -6.15 -5.78
C VAL A 182 -26.18 -7.67 -5.94
N LEU A 183 -26.66 -8.41 -4.95
CA LEU A 183 -26.70 -9.85 -4.97
C LEU A 183 -28.09 -10.33 -5.40
N GLU A 184 -28.19 -10.81 -6.63
CA GLU A 184 -29.41 -11.42 -7.15
C GLU A 184 -29.37 -12.94 -6.91
N VAL A 185 -30.27 -13.45 -6.09
CA VAL A 185 -30.38 -14.86 -5.72
C VAL A 185 -31.60 -15.45 -6.37
N HIS A 186 -31.42 -16.42 -7.27
CA HIS A 186 -32.49 -17.10 -7.96
C HIS A 186 -33.05 -18.28 -7.13
N ARG A 187 -32.17 -18.94 -6.36
CA ARG A 187 -32.53 -20.01 -5.43
C ARG A 187 -31.72 -19.95 -4.14
N PRO A 188 -32.30 -20.30 -2.98
CA PRO A 188 -31.54 -20.41 -1.73
C PRO A 188 -30.34 -21.34 -1.85
N GLY A 189 -29.25 -20.99 -1.18
CA GLY A 189 -27.99 -21.78 -1.16
C GLY A 189 -26.80 -21.10 -1.76
N ALA A 190 -27.00 -20.02 -2.51
CA ALA A 190 -25.91 -19.17 -2.97
C ALA A 190 -25.50 -18.17 -1.87
N ALA A 191 -24.23 -17.76 -1.91
CA ALA A 191 -23.65 -16.82 -0.97
C ALA A 191 -22.72 -15.82 -1.64
N LEU A 192 -22.71 -14.60 -1.15
CA LEU A 192 -21.66 -13.63 -1.39
C LEU A 192 -20.53 -13.89 -0.42
N VAL A 193 -19.31 -14.10 -0.91
CA VAL A 193 -18.14 -14.54 -0.13
C VAL A 193 -17.04 -13.49 -0.20
N ASN A 194 -16.42 -13.22 0.95
CA ASN A 194 -15.23 -12.38 1.09
C ASN A 194 -14.09 -13.16 1.72
N ASN A 195 -12.92 -13.08 1.10
CA ASN A 195 -11.73 -13.78 1.57
C ASN A 195 -10.88 -12.98 2.57
N GLY A 196 -11.33 -11.78 2.95
CA GLY A 196 -10.56 -10.87 3.78
C GLY A 196 -9.27 -10.42 3.12
N PHE A 197 -8.27 -10.14 3.92
CA PHE A 197 -6.93 -9.75 3.51
C PHE A 197 -6.03 -11.00 3.50
N ASP A 198 -6.09 -11.79 2.39
CA ASP A 198 -5.42 -13.09 2.23
C ASP A 198 -5.91 -14.19 3.23
N GLY A 199 -7.15 -14.08 3.68
CA GLY A 199 -7.78 -14.95 4.67
C GLY A 199 -8.17 -14.20 5.94
N ILE A 200 -9.19 -14.71 6.62
CA ILE A 200 -9.67 -14.14 7.88
C ILE A 200 -9.14 -14.99 9.03
N ALA A 201 -8.26 -14.42 9.86
CA ALA A 201 -7.77 -15.10 11.05
C ALA A 201 -8.85 -15.13 12.15
N VAL A 202 -9.23 -16.33 12.59
CA VAL A 202 -10.29 -16.57 13.58
C VAL A 202 -9.75 -17.41 14.71
N LYS A 203 -10.07 -17.03 15.96
CA LYS A 203 -9.69 -17.78 17.18
C LYS A 203 -10.90 -18.38 17.85
N LYS A 204 -10.80 -19.63 18.23
CA LYS A 204 -11.83 -20.35 18.97
C LYS A 204 -12.25 -19.60 20.24
N GLY A 205 -13.56 -19.46 20.43
CA GLY A 205 -14.15 -18.78 21.58
C GLY A 205 -14.23 -17.27 21.47
N GLU A 206 -13.52 -16.66 20.53
CA GLU A 206 -13.57 -15.21 20.27
C GLU A 206 -14.87 -14.84 19.55
N LYS A 207 -15.27 -13.59 19.77
CA LYS A 207 -16.47 -12.99 19.16
C LYS A 207 -16.08 -11.95 18.12
N TYR A 208 -16.88 -11.93 17.06
CA TYR A 208 -16.70 -11.03 15.93
C TYR A 208 -17.99 -10.27 15.67
N ASP A 209 -17.91 -8.95 15.66
CA ASP A 209 -19.04 -8.08 15.38
C ASP A 209 -19.19 -7.91 13.87
N PHE A 210 -20.25 -8.46 13.33
CA PHE A 210 -20.65 -8.27 11.94
C PHE A 210 -21.62 -7.12 11.83
N SER A 211 -21.45 -6.28 10.79
CA SER A 211 -22.45 -5.32 10.39
C SER A 211 -22.52 -5.15 8.88
N VAL A 212 -23.67 -4.76 8.37
CA VAL A 212 -23.88 -4.46 6.96
C VAL A 212 -25.04 -3.47 6.82
N PHE A 213 -24.92 -2.52 5.92
CA PHE A 213 -26.07 -1.78 5.44
C PHE A 213 -26.73 -2.56 4.31
N SER A 214 -28.04 -2.71 4.38
CA SER A 214 -28.77 -3.54 3.42
C SER A 214 -30.16 -2.99 3.13
N LYS A 215 -30.62 -3.23 1.91
CA LYS A 215 -31.99 -3.05 1.47
C LYS A 215 -32.39 -4.17 0.48
N VAL A 216 -33.67 -4.37 0.26
CA VAL A 216 -34.15 -5.20 -0.83
C VAL A 216 -34.48 -4.33 -2.03
N LEU A 217 -34.32 -4.88 -3.23
CA LEU A 217 -34.62 -4.21 -4.50
C LEU A 217 -35.80 -4.92 -5.19
N ASP A 218 -36.39 -4.21 -6.11
CA ASP A 218 -37.55 -4.65 -6.88
C ASP A 218 -38.69 -5.15 -5.94
N ASP A 219 -39.42 -6.15 -6.31
CA ASP A 219 -40.50 -6.75 -5.53
C ASP A 219 -40.03 -7.80 -4.50
N THR A 220 -38.74 -7.76 -4.15
CA THR A 220 -38.17 -8.69 -3.21
C THR A 220 -38.76 -8.51 -1.81
N LYS A 221 -39.42 -9.54 -1.28
CA LYS A 221 -39.96 -9.53 0.10
C LYS A 221 -38.88 -9.58 1.16
N GLY A 222 -37.68 -10.04 0.77
CA GLY A 222 -36.56 -10.24 1.66
C GLY A 222 -36.84 -11.34 2.71
N GLY A 223 -35.94 -11.47 3.66
CA GLY A 223 -36.06 -12.49 4.67
C GLY A 223 -34.81 -12.66 5.53
N LYS A 224 -34.68 -13.89 6.03
CA LYS A 224 -33.50 -14.31 6.80
C LYS A 224 -32.29 -14.38 5.89
N VAL A 225 -31.17 -13.82 6.34
CA VAL A 225 -29.84 -13.92 5.72
C VAL A 225 -28.90 -14.52 6.76
N LEU A 226 -28.27 -15.62 6.42
CA LEU A 226 -27.24 -16.24 7.26
C LEU A 226 -25.91 -15.58 6.98
N VAL A 227 -25.17 -15.27 8.03
CA VAL A 227 -23.80 -14.80 8.00
C VAL A 227 -22.93 -15.89 8.62
N ARG A 228 -21.91 -16.34 7.88
CA ARG A 228 -21.09 -17.48 8.30
C ARG A 228 -19.62 -17.15 8.17
N LEU A 229 -18.84 -17.75 9.07
CA LEU A 229 -17.41 -17.95 8.88
C LEU A 229 -17.18 -19.43 8.63
N THR A 230 -16.49 -19.73 7.54
CA THR A 230 -16.13 -21.10 7.18
C THR A 230 -14.62 -21.20 6.96
N THR A 231 -14.05 -22.34 7.26
CA THR A 231 -12.69 -22.66 6.86
C THR A 231 -12.62 -22.80 5.32
N LYS A 232 -11.45 -22.79 4.76
CA LYS A 232 -11.22 -22.88 3.31
C LYS A 232 -11.73 -24.19 2.70
N ASP A 233 -11.77 -25.26 3.49
CA ASP A 233 -12.36 -26.56 3.14
C ASP A 233 -13.90 -26.62 3.35
N GLY A 234 -14.52 -25.48 3.69
CA GLY A 234 -15.98 -25.34 3.78
C GLY A 234 -16.61 -25.69 5.12
N LYS A 235 -15.82 -25.99 6.16
CA LYS A 235 -16.36 -26.28 7.48
C LYS A 235 -16.84 -24.99 8.15
N GLU A 236 -18.10 -24.94 8.57
CA GLU A 236 -18.66 -23.83 9.34
C GLU A 236 -18.03 -23.75 10.73
N ILE A 237 -17.51 -22.57 11.09
CA ILE A 237 -16.90 -22.31 12.38
C ILE A 237 -17.59 -21.19 13.17
N ALA A 238 -18.46 -20.42 12.55
CA ALA A 238 -19.37 -19.49 13.21
C ALA A 238 -20.57 -19.20 12.30
N GLN A 239 -21.73 -18.95 12.91
CA GLN A 239 -22.94 -18.57 12.19
C GLN A 239 -23.78 -17.60 13.02
N ALA A 240 -24.37 -16.63 12.36
CA ALA A 240 -25.41 -15.76 12.89
C ALA A 240 -26.47 -15.49 11.82
N ALA A 241 -27.57 -14.86 12.19
CA ALA A 241 -28.62 -14.49 11.24
C ALA A 241 -29.01 -13.02 11.41
N ILE A 242 -29.24 -12.37 10.28
CA ILE A 242 -29.85 -11.05 10.18
C ILE A 242 -31.16 -11.15 9.39
N ARG A 243 -31.93 -10.08 9.39
CA ARG A 243 -33.14 -9.96 8.55
C ARG A 243 -33.03 -8.77 7.62
N VAL A 244 -33.10 -9.02 6.32
CA VAL A 244 -33.09 -7.99 5.28
C VAL A 244 -34.45 -8.00 4.57
N SER A 245 -35.27 -6.97 4.81
CA SER A 245 -36.63 -6.88 4.25
C SER A 245 -37.09 -5.42 4.03
N SER A 246 -36.24 -4.43 4.27
CA SER A 246 -36.54 -3.03 4.06
C SER A 246 -36.14 -2.62 2.66
N THR A 247 -36.96 -1.80 1.99
CA THR A 247 -36.60 -1.14 0.74
C THR A 247 -35.68 0.06 0.94
N GLU A 248 -35.60 0.55 2.17
CA GLU A 248 -34.70 1.61 2.57
C GLU A 248 -33.41 1.04 3.22
N TRP A 249 -32.28 1.73 3.08
CA TRP A 249 -31.03 1.35 3.70
C TRP A 249 -31.17 1.23 5.22
N LYS A 250 -30.87 0.05 5.75
CA LYS A 250 -30.84 -0.21 7.20
C LYS A 250 -29.57 -0.95 7.59
N LYS A 251 -28.96 -0.50 8.66
CA LYS A 251 -27.84 -1.21 9.27
C LYS A 251 -28.32 -2.44 10.03
N GLN A 252 -27.83 -3.60 9.64
CA GLN A 252 -28.00 -4.87 10.34
C GLN A 252 -26.74 -5.18 11.15
N LYS A 253 -26.90 -5.87 12.26
CA LYS A 253 -25.78 -6.30 13.11
C LYS A 253 -26.01 -7.73 13.59
N ALA A 254 -24.90 -8.45 13.75
CA ALA A 254 -24.89 -9.77 14.35
C ALA A 254 -23.54 -10.03 15.02
N VAL A 255 -23.51 -10.95 15.98
CA VAL A 255 -22.28 -11.40 16.62
C VAL A 255 -22.04 -12.85 16.21
N LEU A 256 -20.85 -13.14 15.70
CA LEU A 256 -20.39 -14.48 15.40
C LEU A 256 -19.45 -14.94 16.51
N THR A 257 -19.68 -16.13 17.07
CA THR A 257 -18.77 -16.74 18.05
C THR A 257 -18.08 -17.92 17.39
N ALA A 258 -16.76 -17.88 17.32
CA ALA A 258 -15.99 -18.92 16.66
C ALA A 258 -15.91 -20.21 17.48
N THR A 259 -16.15 -21.33 16.84
CA THR A 259 -16.11 -22.68 17.46
C THR A 259 -14.76 -23.38 17.24
N ALA A 260 -13.93 -22.88 16.35
CA ALA A 260 -12.60 -23.39 16.03
C ALA A 260 -11.65 -22.26 15.64
N ASP A 261 -10.33 -22.54 15.66
CA ASP A 261 -9.30 -21.69 15.09
C ASP A 261 -9.24 -21.86 13.57
N ALA A 262 -8.99 -20.79 12.86
CA ALA A 262 -8.66 -20.79 11.43
C ALA A 262 -7.74 -19.62 11.12
N ALA A 263 -6.76 -19.85 10.26
CA ALA A 263 -5.87 -18.76 9.78
C ALA A 263 -6.40 -18.10 8.50
N ASP A 264 -7.26 -18.81 7.76
CA ASP A 264 -7.69 -18.48 6.40
C ASP A 264 -9.21 -18.68 6.22
N ALA A 265 -9.99 -18.36 7.24
CA ALA A 265 -11.44 -18.41 7.12
C ALA A 265 -11.96 -17.41 6.07
N VAL A 266 -13.17 -17.66 5.60
CA VAL A 266 -13.90 -16.80 4.68
C VAL A 266 -15.24 -16.40 5.28
N LEU A 267 -15.65 -15.16 5.02
CA LEU A 267 -16.97 -14.63 5.38
C LEU A 267 -17.96 -14.92 4.25
N SER A 268 -19.14 -15.41 4.58
CA SER A 268 -20.22 -15.58 3.60
C SER A 268 -21.53 -14.96 4.07
N VAL A 269 -22.23 -14.29 3.16
CA VAL A 269 -23.55 -13.70 3.34
C VAL A 269 -24.53 -14.46 2.45
N CYS A 270 -25.45 -15.21 3.06
CA CYS A 270 -26.28 -16.21 2.42
C CYS A 270 -27.77 -15.89 2.59
N PRO A 271 -28.42 -15.20 1.65
CA PRO A 271 -29.86 -15.03 1.66
C PRO A 271 -30.58 -16.40 1.57
N GLN A 272 -31.62 -16.56 2.39
CA GLN A 272 -32.40 -17.81 2.47
C GLN A 272 -33.66 -17.77 1.61
N MET A 273 -33.84 -16.70 0.83
CA MET A 273 -34.94 -16.52 -0.11
C MET A 273 -34.41 -15.91 -1.41
N ALA A 274 -35.03 -16.30 -2.51
CA ALA A 274 -34.77 -15.65 -3.80
C ALA A 274 -35.12 -14.16 -3.77
N GLY A 275 -34.40 -13.38 -4.53
CA GLY A 275 -34.61 -11.92 -4.64
C GLY A 275 -33.31 -11.15 -4.83
N LYS A 276 -33.44 -9.83 -4.92
CA LYS A 276 -32.33 -8.90 -5.08
C LYS A 276 -32.04 -8.18 -3.77
N TYR A 277 -30.82 -8.30 -3.31
CA TYR A 277 -30.34 -7.74 -2.05
C TYR A 277 -29.22 -6.74 -2.34
N ALA A 278 -29.42 -5.50 -1.95
CA ALA A 278 -28.37 -4.50 -1.95
C ALA A 278 -27.61 -4.56 -0.62
N LEU A 279 -26.30 -4.66 -0.68
CA LEU A 279 -25.39 -4.80 0.46
C LEU A 279 -24.26 -3.79 0.34
N ASP A 280 -23.93 -3.11 1.44
CA ASP A 280 -22.89 -2.11 1.48
C ASP A 280 -22.27 -2.00 2.87
N MET A 281 -21.04 -1.47 2.96
CA MET A 281 -20.31 -1.29 4.21
C MET A 281 -20.31 -2.56 5.05
N VAL A 282 -20.04 -3.70 4.40
CA VAL A 282 -19.93 -5.00 5.05
C VAL A 282 -18.70 -5.02 5.95
N SER A 283 -18.88 -5.33 7.22
CA SER A 283 -17.81 -5.18 8.21
C SER A 283 -17.79 -6.37 9.17
N LEU A 284 -16.60 -6.79 9.53
CA LEU A 284 -16.36 -7.84 10.53
C LEU A 284 -15.20 -7.44 11.43
N PHE A 285 -15.47 -7.18 12.70
CA PHE A 285 -14.45 -6.79 13.68
C PHE A 285 -14.32 -7.80 14.81
N PRO A 286 -13.09 -8.15 15.24
CA PRO A 286 -12.90 -8.88 16.48
C PRO A 286 -13.31 -8.00 17.67
N GLN A 287 -14.02 -8.57 18.66
CA GLN A 287 -14.32 -7.84 19.92
C GLN A 287 -13.07 -7.67 20.78
N ASN A 288 -12.15 -8.61 20.71
CA ASN A 288 -10.88 -8.55 21.43
C ASN A 288 -9.86 -7.75 20.63
N THR A 289 -9.84 -6.44 20.82
CA THR A 289 -8.93 -5.51 20.17
C THR A 289 -7.98 -4.85 21.17
N PHE A 290 -6.89 -4.26 20.69
CA PHE A 290 -5.93 -3.57 21.55
C PHE A 290 -6.61 -2.44 22.34
N LYS A 291 -6.61 -2.56 23.69
CA LYS A 291 -7.28 -1.63 24.61
C LYS A 291 -8.78 -1.42 24.34
N GLY A 292 -9.47 -2.44 23.78
CA GLY A 292 -10.89 -2.34 23.46
C GLY A 292 -11.24 -1.30 22.39
N ARG A 293 -10.28 -0.89 21.57
CA ARG A 293 -10.52 0.06 20.48
C ARG A 293 -11.07 -0.70 19.27
N GLU A 294 -12.27 -0.37 18.87
CA GLU A 294 -12.91 -0.95 17.68
C GLU A 294 -12.37 -0.32 16.38
N LYS A 295 -11.89 0.92 16.45
CA LYS A 295 -11.45 1.70 15.27
C LYS A 295 -10.38 2.71 15.64
#